data_4a0f501075d092324cc8698e39a14a92
#
_entry.id   4a0f501075d092324cc8698e39a14a92
#
_cell.length_a   1.000
_cell.length_b   1.000
_cell.length_c   1.000
_cell.angle_alpha   90.00
_cell.angle_beta   90.00
_cell.angle_gamma   90.00
#
_symmetry.space_group_name_H-M   'P 1'
#
loop_
_entity.id
_entity.type
_entity.pdbx_description
1 polymer ?
#
loop_
_entity_poly.entity_id
_entity_poly.type
_entity_poly.pdbx_seq_one_letter_code
_entity_poly.pdbx_strand_id
1 'polypeptide(L)'
;ECFFNRGSAKRLVVFFSGARTRNGGRDLAPFPTFSSWSWGSETNASVLCIDDPMFYNYPALPLGWFNGTEKEDYREYVASLVCEISRLLGVQTRDITLYGRSGGGTAAIAVCGFISESSAVAINPQLDIAKYPYNEKFTPITGINKSDEAFLKRNNFENIIKQHKKNTFLIISNAASKIDYDIDINFLSAKFGANLKYGLSCLDNLCLWQYYACGEPDPHSAFDNPALFRMIMAVLELIKAKNIDGAALLASFANEYWADRYELLMRKREINQKAVSRGGEIKALKDQISEKEKVISEKNKEISALKKRMHESLFAKIRRALRKLFNK
;
A
#
# COMPACT_ATOMS: atom_id res chain seq x y z
N GLU A 1 -7.85 18.65 -2.78
CA GLU A 1 -7.83 18.86 -1.31
C GLU A 1 -6.83 17.93 -0.64
N CYS A 2 -6.37 18.29 0.57
CA CYS A 2 -5.48 17.45 1.35
C CYS A 2 -5.83 17.52 2.85
N PHE A 3 -5.52 16.45 3.57
CA PHE A 3 -5.56 16.37 5.02
C PHE A 3 -4.14 16.25 5.55
N PHE A 4 -3.79 17.02 6.58
CA PHE A 4 -2.45 17.01 7.17
C PHE A 4 -2.52 16.79 8.67
N ASN A 5 -1.65 15.89 9.18
CA ASN A 5 -1.43 15.66 10.60
C ASN A 5 0.08 15.70 10.89
N ARG A 6 0.51 16.58 11.79
CA ARG A 6 1.93 16.75 12.11
C ARG A 6 2.40 15.66 13.08
N GLY A 7 3.45 14.95 12.69
CA GLY A 7 4.15 13.98 13.53
C GLY A 7 5.33 14.60 14.31
N SER A 8 5.91 13.81 15.20
CA SER A 8 7.09 14.20 15.99
C SER A 8 8.42 13.85 15.33
N ALA A 9 8.43 12.91 14.40
CA ALA A 9 9.63 12.51 13.67
C ALA A 9 9.84 13.39 12.42
N LYS A 10 11.11 13.55 12.00
CA LYS A 10 11.46 14.19 10.72
C LYS A 10 11.24 13.22 9.55
N ARG A 11 10.01 12.79 9.37
CA ARG A 11 9.55 11.89 8.31
C ARG A 11 8.20 12.34 7.81
N LEU A 12 7.93 12.09 6.53
CA LEU A 12 6.65 12.40 5.90
C LEU A 12 6.10 11.15 5.21
N VAL A 13 4.89 10.74 5.56
CA VAL A 13 4.13 9.72 4.84
C VAL A 13 3.01 10.41 4.08
N VAL A 14 2.95 10.20 2.77
CA VAL A 14 1.93 10.76 1.90
C VAL A 14 1.01 9.64 1.44
N PHE A 15 -0.25 9.68 1.81
CA PHE A 15 -1.27 8.73 1.38
C PHE A 15 -2.03 9.24 0.16
N PHE A 16 -2.12 8.39 -0.86
CA PHE A 16 -2.87 8.66 -2.08
C PHE A 16 -4.20 7.92 -2.05
N SER A 17 -5.29 8.60 -2.40
CA SER A 17 -6.58 7.96 -2.57
C SER A 17 -6.62 7.09 -3.82
N GLY A 18 -7.35 5.97 -3.73
CA GLY A 18 -7.65 5.10 -4.87
C GLY A 18 -9.01 5.40 -5.49
N ALA A 19 -9.68 4.34 -5.97
CA ALA A 19 -11.03 4.48 -6.50
C ALA A 19 -12.02 4.91 -5.42
N ARG A 20 -12.91 5.86 -5.75
CA ARG A 20 -13.96 6.36 -4.86
C ARG A 20 -15.30 5.64 -5.06
N THR A 21 -15.27 4.34 -5.22
CA THR A 21 -16.48 3.53 -5.40
C THR A 21 -16.99 2.99 -4.07
N ARG A 22 -18.33 2.89 -3.94
CA ARG A 22 -19.05 2.29 -2.80
C ARG A 22 -20.02 1.22 -3.30
N ASN A 23 -20.56 0.42 -2.39
CA ASN A 23 -21.59 -0.58 -2.66
C ASN A 23 -21.26 -1.51 -3.84
N GLY A 24 -20.03 -2.02 -3.87
CA GLY A 24 -19.56 -2.91 -4.95
C GLY A 24 -19.43 -2.19 -6.31
N GLY A 25 -19.08 -0.90 -6.30
CA GLY A 25 -18.85 -0.11 -7.51
C GLY A 25 -20.10 0.54 -8.09
N ARG A 26 -21.27 0.45 -7.41
CA ARG A 26 -22.54 1.02 -7.89
C ARG A 26 -22.62 2.52 -7.70
N ASP A 27 -22.07 3.02 -6.59
CA ASP A 27 -22.15 4.42 -6.20
C ASP A 27 -20.75 5.03 -6.11
N LEU A 28 -20.66 6.34 -6.32
CA LEU A 28 -19.45 7.11 -6.06
C LEU A 28 -19.48 7.68 -4.64
N ALA A 29 -18.37 7.54 -3.92
CA ALA A 29 -18.19 8.27 -2.67
C ALA A 29 -18.12 9.77 -2.96
N PRO A 30 -18.68 10.64 -2.10
CA PRO A 30 -18.40 12.07 -2.17
C PRO A 30 -16.89 12.30 -1.93
N PHE A 31 -16.34 13.33 -2.54
CA PHE A 31 -14.97 13.77 -2.27
C PHE A 31 -15.00 14.96 -1.29
N PRO A 32 -13.89 15.18 -0.53
CA PRO A 32 -12.63 14.43 -0.60
C PRO A 32 -12.72 13.00 -0.03
N THR A 33 -11.92 12.09 -0.60
CA THR A 33 -11.76 10.73 -0.12
C THR A 33 -10.34 10.53 0.41
N PHE A 34 -10.13 10.77 1.69
CA PHE A 34 -8.80 10.60 2.28
C PHE A 34 -8.61 9.15 2.73
N SER A 35 -7.96 8.35 1.91
CA SER A 35 -7.59 6.99 2.29
C SER A 35 -6.60 7.01 3.46
N SER A 36 -6.84 6.14 4.44
CA SER A 36 -5.92 5.91 5.56
C SER A 36 -5.60 7.13 6.44
N TRP A 37 -6.44 8.18 6.41
CA TRP A 37 -6.23 9.41 7.21
C TRP A 37 -6.10 9.14 8.71
N SER A 38 -6.82 8.13 9.22
CA SER A 38 -6.79 7.74 10.64
C SER A 38 -5.51 6.99 11.04
N TRP A 39 -4.66 6.60 10.09
CA TRP A 39 -3.41 5.87 10.37
C TRP A 39 -2.28 6.77 10.85
N GLY A 40 -2.50 8.06 10.95
CA GLY A 40 -1.56 8.97 11.58
C GLY A 40 -1.20 8.59 13.02
N SER A 41 -2.10 7.89 13.74
CA SER A 41 -1.83 7.35 15.08
C SER A 41 -0.89 6.13 15.08
N GLU A 42 -0.68 5.49 13.92
CA GLU A 42 0.16 4.30 13.77
C GLU A 42 1.63 4.63 13.46
N THR A 43 1.93 5.90 13.32
CA THR A 43 3.28 6.40 12.99
C THR A 43 3.58 7.68 13.76
N ASN A 44 4.86 7.94 14.00
CA ASN A 44 5.34 9.22 14.51
C ASN A 44 5.74 10.19 13.38
N ALA A 45 5.63 9.79 12.12
CA ALA A 45 5.84 10.63 10.96
C ALA A 45 4.71 11.66 10.81
N SER A 46 4.99 12.77 10.15
CA SER A 46 3.93 13.64 9.63
C SER A 46 3.17 12.90 8.52
N VAL A 47 1.85 13.07 8.49
CA VAL A 47 0.96 12.40 7.52
C VAL A 47 0.28 13.44 6.67
N LEU A 48 0.35 13.24 5.35
CA LEU A 48 -0.37 14.02 4.34
C LEU A 48 -1.24 13.07 3.52
N CYS A 49 -2.56 13.27 3.53
CA CYS A 49 -3.45 12.54 2.64
C CYS A 49 -3.87 13.45 1.49
N ILE A 50 -3.73 12.98 0.28
CA ILE A 50 -4.06 13.75 -0.94
C ILE A 50 -5.18 13.04 -1.68
N ASP A 51 -6.24 13.77 -1.97
CA ASP A 51 -7.32 13.31 -2.85
C ASP A 51 -6.94 13.49 -4.31
N ASP A 52 -7.46 12.61 -5.19
CA ASP A 52 -7.15 12.69 -6.62
C ASP A 52 -7.70 14.00 -7.23
N PRO A 53 -6.85 14.91 -7.71
CA PRO A 53 -7.29 16.18 -8.29
C PRO A 53 -8.23 16.02 -9.49
N MET A 54 -8.18 14.87 -10.16
CA MET A 54 -9.05 14.55 -11.29
C MET A 54 -10.53 14.60 -10.91
N PHE A 55 -10.90 14.27 -9.68
CA PHE A 55 -12.30 14.25 -9.23
C PHE A 55 -12.95 15.64 -9.22
N TYR A 56 -12.17 16.71 -9.06
CA TYR A 56 -12.66 18.08 -9.07
C TYR A 56 -13.00 18.57 -10.47
N ASN A 57 -12.24 18.13 -11.46
CA ASN A 57 -12.50 18.45 -12.87
C ASN A 57 -13.51 17.47 -13.50
N TYR A 58 -13.55 16.24 -13.00
CA TYR A 58 -14.38 15.16 -13.53
C TYR A 58 -15.17 14.47 -12.41
N PRO A 59 -16.23 15.09 -11.87
CA PRO A 59 -16.95 14.56 -10.70
C PRO A 59 -17.59 13.18 -10.89
N ALA A 60 -17.82 12.76 -12.12
CA ALA A 60 -18.35 11.43 -12.45
C ALA A 60 -17.27 10.35 -12.54
N LEU A 61 -15.98 10.72 -12.45
CA LEU A 61 -14.87 9.79 -12.57
C LEU A 61 -14.71 8.93 -11.31
N PRO A 62 -14.73 7.60 -11.42
CA PRO A 62 -14.51 6.72 -10.26
C PRO A 62 -13.05 6.62 -9.85
N LEU A 63 -12.11 6.82 -10.78
CA LEU A 63 -10.68 6.69 -10.58
C LEU A 63 -9.92 7.49 -11.65
N GLY A 64 -8.99 8.35 -11.24
CA GLY A 64 -8.24 9.22 -12.15
C GLY A 64 -6.74 8.96 -12.19
N TRP A 65 -6.20 8.14 -11.27
CA TRP A 65 -4.75 7.84 -11.14
C TRP A 65 -3.89 9.10 -11.02
N PHE A 66 -4.43 10.22 -10.61
CA PHE A 66 -3.75 11.53 -10.56
C PHE A 66 -3.18 11.97 -11.91
N ASN A 67 -3.72 11.45 -13.01
CA ASN A 67 -3.11 11.55 -14.35
C ASN A 67 -3.10 12.97 -14.90
N GLY A 68 -4.10 13.78 -14.54
CA GLY A 68 -4.22 15.15 -15.05
C GLY A 68 -5.00 15.28 -16.35
N THR A 69 -4.74 16.34 -17.09
CA THR A 69 -5.35 16.65 -18.39
C THR A 69 -4.41 16.28 -19.53
N GLU A 70 -4.80 16.48 -20.78
CA GLU A 70 -3.89 16.37 -21.93
C GLU A 70 -2.61 17.23 -21.77
N LYS A 71 -2.78 18.42 -21.20
CA LYS A 71 -1.73 19.44 -21.13
C LYS A 71 -0.91 19.39 -19.84
N GLU A 72 -1.50 18.87 -18.75
CA GLU A 72 -0.94 18.99 -17.42
C GLU A 72 -0.87 17.61 -16.74
N ASP A 73 0.29 17.27 -16.21
CA ASP A 73 0.49 16.11 -15.35
C ASP A 73 0.26 16.52 -13.89
N TYR A 74 -0.87 16.10 -13.29
CA TYR A 74 -1.17 16.47 -11.91
C TYR A 74 -0.24 15.81 -10.89
N ARG A 75 0.46 14.74 -11.27
CA ARG A 75 1.45 14.08 -10.41
C ARG A 75 2.68 14.96 -10.20
N GLU A 76 3.04 15.77 -11.19
CA GLU A 76 4.12 16.78 -11.07
C GLU A 76 3.74 17.89 -10.06
N TYR A 77 2.51 18.40 -10.13
CA TYR A 77 2.02 19.37 -9.15
C TYR A 77 1.94 18.78 -7.74
N VAL A 78 1.48 17.54 -7.62
CA VAL A 78 1.44 16.82 -6.34
C VAL A 78 2.84 16.62 -5.78
N ALA A 79 3.82 16.26 -6.61
CA ALA A 79 5.22 16.13 -6.21
C ALA A 79 5.78 17.47 -5.70
N SER A 80 5.49 18.56 -6.42
CA SER A 80 5.88 19.92 -6.01
C SER A 80 5.29 20.31 -4.66
N LEU A 81 3.99 20.00 -4.43
CA LEU A 81 3.33 20.23 -3.14
C LEU A 81 3.99 19.41 -2.01
N VAL A 82 4.28 18.13 -2.26
CA VAL A 82 4.94 17.25 -1.29
C VAL A 82 6.33 17.77 -0.94
N CYS A 83 7.11 18.19 -1.93
CA CYS A 83 8.44 18.79 -1.73
C CYS A 83 8.36 20.08 -0.89
N GLU A 84 7.40 20.95 -1.16
CA GLU A 84 7.25 22.20 -0.41
C GLU A 84 6.85 21.93 1.06
N ILE A 85 5.89 21.02 1.29
CA ILE A 85 5.52 20.61 2.65
C ILE A 85 6.71 19.97 3.37
N SER A 86 7.46 19.11 2.70
CA SER A 86 8.67 18.48 3.23
C SER A 86 9.70 19.53 3.65
N ARG A 87 9.95 20.53 2.80
CA ARG A 87 10.84 21.66 3.08
C ARG A 87 10.40 22.46 4.32
N LEU A 88 9.12 22.76 4.43
CA LEU A 88 8.54 23.48 5.59
C LEU A 88 8.65 22.68 6.90
N LEU A 89 8.61 21.35 6.81
CA LEU A 89 8.77 20.44 7.95
C LEU A 89 10.25 20.14 8.29
N GLY A 90 11.20 20.54 7.44
CA GLY A 90 12.60 20.17 7.55
C GLY A 90 12.84 18.66 7.37
N VAL A 91 11.99 18.00 6.56
CA VAL A 91 12.10 16.59 6.19
C VAL A 91 12.92 16.47 4.91
N GLN A 92 13.88 15.55 4.88
CA GLN A 92 14.68 15.28 3.68
C GLN A 92 13.91 14.37 2.72
N THR A 93 14.18 14.45 1.41
CA THR A 93 13.45 13.65 0.40
C THR A 93 13.56 12.14 0.65
N ARG A 94 14.71 11.66 1.14
CA ARG A 94 14.92 10.24 1.54
C ARG A 94 14.03 9.77 2.70
N ASP A 95 13.46 10.71 3.45
CA ASP A 95 12.56 10.45 4.57
C ASP A 95 11.08 10.65 4.20
N ILE A 96 10.81 10.83 2.88
CA ILE A 96 9.47 10.86 2.31
C ILE A 96 9.10 9.45 1.84
N THR A 97 7.93 8.96 2.30
CA THR A 97 7.31 7.74 1.82
C THR A 97 5.97 8.07 1.18
N LEU A 98 5.82 7.73 -0.09
CA LEU A 98 4.61 7.85 -0.88
C LEU A 98 3.87 6.52 -0.82
N TYR A 99 2.67 6.49 -0.28
CA TYR A 99 1.95 5.26 0.04
C TYR A 99 0.57 5.26 -0.60
N GLY A 100 0.22 4.18 -1.27
CA GLY A 100 -1.10 4.06 -1.85
C GLY A 100 -1.49 2.63 -2.19
N ARG A 101 -2.78 2.46 -2.48
CA ARG A 101 -3.39 1.19 -2.89
C ARG A 101 -4.11 1.37 -4.21
N SER A 102 -4.15 0.31 -5.03
CA SER A 102 -4.86 0.34 -6.31
C SER A 102 -4.39 1.57 -7.12
N GLY A 103 -5.28 2.38 -7.62
CA GLY A 103 -4.94 3.63 -8.31
C GLY A 103 -4.10 4.61 -7.49
N GLY A 104 -4.26 4.65 -6.16
CA GLY A 104 -3.38 5.41 -5.27
C GLY A 104 -1.96 4.86 -5.21
N GLY A 105 -1.79 3.53 -5.31
CA GLY A 105 -0.48 2.88 -5.44
C GLY A 105 0.21 3.25 -6.75
N THR A 106 -0.55 3.29 -7.83
CA THR A 106 -0.09 3.77 -9.13
C THR A 106 0.40 5.22 -9.07
N ALA A 107 -0.39 6.09 -8.40
CA ALA A 107 0.00 7.48 -8.18
C ALA A 107 1.26 7.61 -7.32
N ALA A 108 1.40 6.80 -6.27
CA ALA A 108 2.58 6.80 -5.40
C ALA A 108 3.86 6.50 -6.19
N ILE A 109 3.84 5.50 -7.10
CA ILE A 109 4.99 5.20 -7.98
C ILE A 109 5.28 6.37 -8.90
N ALA A 110 4.23 6.93 -9.54
CA ALA A 110 4.40 8.01 -10.51
C ALA A 110 4.97 9.28 -9.85
N VAL A 111 4.41 9.70 -8.71
CA VAL A 111 4.87 10.89 -7.95
C VAL A 111 6.29 10.68 -7.41
N CYS A 112 6.64 9.44 -7.00
CA CYS A 112 7.99 9.08 -6.58
C CYS A 112 9.03 9.37 -7.66
N GLY A 113 8.68 9.19 -8.94
CA GLY A 113 9.55 9.54 -10.06
C GLY A 113 9.93 11.03 -10.13
N PHE A 114 9.17 11.93 -9.54
CA PHE A 114 9.48 13.36 -9.50
C PHE A 114 10.28 13.78 -8.24
N ILE A 115 10.38 12.91 -7.21
CA ILE A 115 11.03 13.24 -5.93
C ILE A 115 12.24 12.32 -5.74
N SER A 116 13.42 12.80 -6.05
CA SER A 116 14.66 12.02 -5.94
C SER A 116 14.90 11.52 -4.50
N GLU A 117 15.38 10.29 -4.36
CA GLU A 117 15.69 9.62 -3.09
C GLU A 117 14.47 9.23 -2.24
N SER A 118 13.26 9.56 -2.66
CA SER A 118 12.03 9.16 -1.94
C SER A 118 11.73 7.67 -2.12
N SER A 119 10.74 7.17 -1.36
CA SER A 119 10.29 5.80 -1.46
C SER A 119 8.82 5.73 -1.83
N ALA A 120 8.44 4.80 -2.70
CA ALA A 120 7.05 4.45 -2.98
C ALA A 120 6.70 3.09 -2.38
N VAL A 121 5.55 3.02 -1.69
CA VAL A 121 4.89 1.79 -1.28
C VAL A 121 3.56 1.71 -2.03
N ALA A 122 3.47 0.75 -2.92
CA ALA A 122 2.32 0.58 -3.79
C ALA A 122 1.71 -0.81 -3.60
N ILE A 123 0.47 -0.85 -3.10
CA ILE A 123 -0.24 -2.10 -2.82
C ILE A 123 -1.27 -2.35 -3.91
N ASN A 124 -1.17 -3.50 -4.56
CA ASN A 124 -2.00 -3.86 -5.72
C ASN A 124 -2.13 -2.67 -6.69
N PRO A 125 -1.01 -2.04 -7.12
CA PRO A 125 -1.05 -0.90 -8.03
C PRO A 125 -1.61 -1.34 -9.38
N GLN A 126 -1.88 -0.39 -10.24
CA GLN A 126 -2.34 -0.62 -11.61
C GLN A 126 -1.24 -0.16 -12.56
N LEU A 127 -0.31 -1.07 -12.91
CA LEU A 127 0.89 -0.77 -13.69
C LEU A 127 0.64 -0.70 -15.20
N ASP A 128 -0.44 -1.29 -15.67
CA ASP A 128 -0.92 -1.15 -17.05
C ASP A 128 -2.36 -0.61 -17.02
N ILE A 129 -2.47 0.71 -16.83
CA ILE A 129 -3.77 1.39 -16.68
C ILE A 129 -4.72 1.04 -17.84
N ALA A 130 -4.18 0.81 -19.05
CA ALA A 130 -4.98 0.51 -20.23
C ALA A 130 -5.76 -0.81 -20.11
N LYS A 131 -5.29 -1.75 -19.33
CA LYS A 131 -5.91 -3.07 -19.14
C LYS A 131 -6.90 -3.16 -17.97
N TYR A 132 -6.97 -2.13 -17.13
CA TYR A 132 -7.87 -2.17 -15.98
C TYR A 132 -9.33 -1.79 -16.34
N PRO A 133 -10.36 -2.42 -15.73
CA PRO A 133 -11.77 -2.22 -16.07
C PRO A 133 -12.25 -0.77 -15.94
N TYR A 134 -11.79 -0.03 -14.94
CA TYR A 134 -12.16 1.39 -14.74
C TYR A 134 -11.72 2.29 -15.90
N ASN A 135 -10.82 1.81 -16.70
CA ASN A 135 -10.34 2.49 -17.86
C ASN A 135 -11.41 2.71 -18.94
N GLU A 136 -12.42 1.86 -19.04
CA GLU A 136 -13.54 2.03 -19.97
C GLU A 136 -14.32 3.31 -19.71
N LYS A 137 -14.38 3.76 -18.45
CA LYS A 137 -15.04 5.02 -18.05
C LYS A 137 -14.13 6.24 -18.17
N PHE A 138 -12.83 6.06 -18.19
CA PHE A 138 -11.86 7.15 -18.14
C PHE A 138 -11.95 8.04 -19.40
N THR A 139 -11.73 7.48 -20.58
CA THR A 139 -11.78 8.24 -21.84
C THR A 139 -13.12 8.90 -22.10
N PRO A 140 -14.29 8.25 -21.95
CA PRO A 140 -15.58 8.91 -22.15
C PRO A 140 -15.83 10.09 -21.22
N ILE A 141 -15.31 10.05 -19.99
CA ILE A 141 -15.51 11.11 -18.99
C ILE A 141 -14.50 12.24 -19.15
N THR A 142 -13.23 11.91 -19.42
CA THR A 142 -12.13 12.89 -19.43
C THR A 142 -11.84 13.44 -20.82
N GLY A 143 -12.23 12.74 -21.87
CA GLY A 143 -11.84 13.05 -23.25
C GLY A 143 -10.39 12.64 -23.59
N ILE A 144 -9.61 12.19 -22.61
CA ILE A 144 -8.20 11.84 -22.81
C ILE A 144 -8.11 10.49 -23.52
N ASN A 145 -7.45 10.48 -24.66
CA ASN A 145 -7.20 9.24 -25.42
C ASN A 145 -5.97 8.53 -24.85
N LYS A 146 -6.12 7.28 -24.48
CA LYS A 146 -5.07 6.42 -23.93
C LYS A 146 -3.96 6.07 -24.92
N SER A 147 -4.22 6.22 -26.22
CA SER A 147 -3.23 6.03 -27.27
C SER A 147 -2.35 7.26 -27.47
N ASP A 148 -2.66 8.39 -26.80
CA ASP A 148 -1.88 9.59 -26.93
C ASP A 148 -0.49 9.41 -26.33
N GLU A 149 0.52 9.90 -27.04
CA GLU A 149 1.92 9.79 -26.65
C GLU A 149 2.16 10.35 -25.23
N ALA A 150 1.54 11.48 -24.91
CA ALA A 150 1.62 12.08 -23.57
C ALA A 150 1.08 11.16 -22.49
N PHE A 151 -0.08 10.51 -22.72
CA PHE A 151 -0.65 9.55 -21.78
C PHE A 151 0.24 8.31 -21.63
N LEU A 152 0.73 7.73 -22.72
CA LEU A 152 1.62 6.57 -22.72
C LEU A 152 2.94 6.87 -22.01
N LYS A 153 3.54 8.04 -22.25
CA LYS A 153 4.76 8.49 -21.59
C LYS A 153 4.57 8.65 -20.09
N ARG A 154 3.49 9.30 -19.65
CA ARG A 154 3.17 9.48 -18.23
C ARG A 154 2.96 8.16 -17.49
N ASN A 155 2.41 7.16 -18.15
CA ASN A 155 2.07 5.87 -17.57
C ASN A 155 3.08 4.76 -17.89
N ASN A 156 4.29 5.14 -18.28
CA ASN A 156 5.39 4.19 -18.50
C ASN A 156 6.12 3.91 -17.18
N PHE A 157 5.54 3.05 -16.34
CA PHE A 157 6.09 2.70 -15.02
C PHE A 157 7.42 1.95 -15.11
N GLU A 158 7.69 1.24 -16.19
CA GLU A 158 9.00 0.65 -16.47
C GLU A 158 10.09 1.73 -16.50
N ASN A 159 9.87 2.78 -17.28
CA ASN A 159 10.81 3.89 -17.38
C ASN A 159 10.95 4.65 -16.07
N ILE A 160 9.83 4.92 -15.38
CA ILE A 160 9.85 5.60 -14.08
C ILE A 160 10.78 4.85 -13.12
N ILE A 161 10.59 3.55 -12.95
CA ILE A 161 11.38 2.74 -12.02
C ILE A 161 12.85 2.64 -12.48
N LYS A 162 13.10 2.39 -13.77
CA LYS A 162 14.45 2.22 -14.30
C LYS A 162 15.30 3.49 -14.30
N GLN A 163 14.68 4.66 -14.49
CA GLN A 163 15.40 5.94 -14.54
C GLN A 163 15.71 6.52 -13.15
N HIS A 164 14.88 6.23 -12.14
CA HIS A 164 15.01 6.81 -10.80
C HIS A 164 15.72 5.86 -9.82
N LYS A 165 16.99 5.52 -10.12
CA LYS A 165 17.80 4.53 -9.37
C LYS A 165 18.05 4.87 -7.90
N LYS A 166 17.93 6.12 -7.50
CA LYS A 166 18.08 6.55 -6.10
C LYS A 166 16.82 6.36 -5.26
N ASN A 167 15.68 6.14 -5.92
CA ASN A 167 14.39 5.93 -5.27
C ASN A 167 14.24 4.45 -4.89
N THR A 168 13.37 4.16 -3.92
CA THR A 168 13.02 2.78 -3.55
C THR A 168 11.56 2.55 -3.92
N PHE A 169 11.29 1.51 -4.71
CA PHE A 169 9.94 1.11 -5.10
C PHE A 169 9.60 -0.24 -4.46
N LEU A 170 8.74 -0.23 -3.44
CA LEU A 170 8.19 -1.44 -2.83
C LEU A 170 6.78 -1.66 -3.38
N ILE A 171 6.65 -2.63 -4.26
CA ILE A 171 5.38 -3.05 -4.83
C ILE A 171 4.90 -4.29 -4.08
N ILE A 172 3.67 -4.26 -3.60
CA ILE A 172 3.04 -5.36 -2.86
C ILE A 172 1.84 -5.84 -3.67
N SER A 173 1.85 -7.10 -4.12
CA SER A 173 0.81 -7.64 -4.99
C SER A 173 0.20 -8.92 -4.45
N ASN A 174 -1.13 -9.03 -4.56
CA ASN A 174 -1.87 -10.22 -4.16
C ASN A 174 -1.90 -11.27 -5.27
N ALA A 175 -1.18 -12.35 -5.10
CA ALA A 175 -1.16 -13.46 -6.06
C ALA A 175 -2.50 -14.21 -6.18
N ALA A 176 -3.44 -14.02 -5.24
CA ALA A 176 -4.80 -14.56 -5.35
C ALA A 176 -5.72 -13.70 -6.23
N SER A 177 -5.36 -12.45 -6.48
CA SER A 177 -6.09 -11.58 -7.40
C SER A 177 -5.66 -11.86 -8.83
N LYS A 178 -6.54 -12.47 -9.62
CA LYS A 178 -6.24 -12.80 -11.01
C LYS A 178 -5.87 -11.55 -11.82
N ILE A 179 -6.55 -10.43 -11.59
CA ILE A 179 -6.28 -9.19 -12.31
C ILE A 179 -4.90 -8.62 -11.96
N ASP A 180 -4.51 -8.61 -10.69
CA ASP A 180 -3.20 -8.11 -10.26
C ASP A 180 -2.08 -9.05 -10.72
N TYR A 181 -2.32 -10.36 -10.69
CA TYR A 181 -1.37 -11.34 -11.20
C TYR A 181 -1.16 -11.20 -12.70
N ASP A 182 -2.23 -11.22 -13.47
CA ASP A 182 -2.17 -11.23 -14.95
C ASP A 182 -1.64 -9.90 -15.50
N ILE A 183 -1.91 -8.77 -14.85
CA ILE A 183 -1.51 -7.45 -15.35
C ILE A 183 -0.19 -7.00 -14.70
N ASP A 184 -0.13 -6.92 -13.36
CA ASP A 184 1.00 -6.28 -12.69
C ASP A 184 2.18 -7.21 -12.47
N ILE A 185 1.97 -8.43 -11.96
CA ILE A 185 3.06 -9.37 -11.71
C ILE A 185 3.69 -9.80 -13.03
N ASN A 186 2.88 -10.12 -14.06
CA ASN A 186 3.40 -10.45 -15.39
C ASN A 186 4.09 -9.26 -16.05
N PHE A 187 3.58 -8.04 -15.88
CA PHE A 187 4.26 -6.82 -16.34
C PHE A 187 5.65 -6.69 -15.72
N LEU A 188 5.74 -6.82 -14.39
CA LEU A 188 7.02 -6.72 -13.68
C LEU A 188 7.99 -7.82 -14.09
N SER A 189 7.53 -9.07 -14.24
CA SER A 189 8.34 -10.19 -14.71
C SER A 189 8.89 -9.94 -16.11
N ALA A 190 8.05 -9.51 -17.05
CA ALA A 190 8.44 -9.27 -18.43
C ALA A 190 9.41 -8.08 -18.57
N LYS A 191 9.19 -7.00 -17.81
CA LYS A 191 9.93 -5.74 -17.95
C LYS A 191 11.23 -5.69 -17.16
N PHE A 192 11.31 -6.42 -16.05
CA PHE A 192 12.48 -6.42 -15.17
C PHE A 192 13.25 -7.76 -15.16
N GLY A 193 12.77 -8.77 -15.89
CA GLY A 193 13.41 -10.08 -15.97
C GLY A 193 13.46 -10.82 -14.62
N ALA A 194 12.63 -10.41 -13.68
CA ALA A 194 12.65 -10.93 -12.35
C ALA A 194 11.93 -12.28 -12.29
N ASN A 195 12.60 -13.32 -11.82
CA ASN A 195 11.94 -14.55 -11.39
C ASN A 195 11.24 -14.26 -10.06
N LEU A 196 10.03 -13.73 -10.14
CA LEU A 196 9.28 -13.18 -9.01
C LEU A 196 8.70 -14.34 -8.20
N LYS A 197 9.41 -14.72 -7.14
CA LYS A 197 8.97 -15.75 -6.20
C LYS A 197 7.94 -15.17 -5.22
N TYR A 198 7.11 -16.05 -4.69
CA TYR A 198 6.27 -15.73 -3.53
C TYR A 198 7.12 -15.20 -2.37
N GLY A 199 6.60 -14.19 -1.65
CA GLY A 199 7.37 -13.46 -0.65
C GLY A 199 8.03 -12.22 -1.23
N LEU A 200 9.10 -11.75 -0.61
CA LEU A 200 9.85 -10.56 -1.03
C LEU A 200 11.00 -10.91 -1.96
N SER A 201 11.05 -10.24 -3.10
CA SER A 201 12.15 -10.29 -4.05
C SER A 201 12.58 -8.86 -4.40
N CYS A 202 13.87 -8.55 -4.32
CA CYS A 202 14.40 -7.23 -4.66
C CYS A 202 15.38 -7.30 -5.82
N LEU A 203 15.25 -6.34 -6.75
CA LEU A 203 16.12 -6.15 -7.89
C LEU A 203 16.45 -4.65 -7.99
N ASP A 204 17.70 -4.28 -7.76
CA ASP A 204 18.16 -2.89 -7.68
C ASP A 204 17.29 -2.04 -6.70
N ASN A 205 16.56 -1.08 -7.26
CA ASN A 205 15.68 -0.17 -6.55
C ASN A 205 14.20 -0.60 -6.53
N LEU A 206 13.88 -1.73 -7.16
CA LEU A 206 12.55 -2.34 -7.18
C LEU A 206 12.51 -3.56 -6.26
N CYS A 207 11.61 -3.57 -5.30
CA CYS A 207 11.28 -4.73 -4.50
C CYS A 207 9.82 -5.12 -4.74
N LEU A 208 9.57 -6.38 -5.07
CA LEU A 208 8.24 -6.94 -5.18
C LEU A 208 8.00 -7.88 -4.00
N TRP A 209 6.91 -7.61 -3.28
CA TRP A 209 6.43 -8.47 -2.22
C TRP A 209 5.11 -9.11 -2.65
N GLN A 210 5.13 -10.41 -2.90
CA GLN A 210 3.94 -11.17 -3.22
C GLN A 210 3.36 -11.80 -1.96
N TYR A 211 2.06 -11.64 -1.76
CA TYR A 211 1.28 -12.32 -0.73
C TYR A 211 0.08 -13.04 -1.36
N TYR A 212 -0.57 -13.89 -0.58
CA TYR A 212 -1.76 -14.63 -1.03
C TYR A 212 -2.88 -14.44 -0.02
N ALA A 213 -3.91 -13.69 -0.41
CA ALA A 213 -5.10 -13.50 0.41
C ALA A 213 -6.36 -13.49 -0.47
N CYS A 214 -7.18 -14.53 -0.35
CA CYS A 214 -8.48 -14.60 -1.02
C CYS A 214 -9.50 -13.78 -0.24
N GLY A 215 -9.34 -12.45 -0.21
CA GLY A 215 -10.30 -11.56 0.42
C GLY A 215 -11.61 -11.52 -0.34
N GLU A 216 -12.69 -11.33 0.41
CA GLU A 216 -13.99 -11.11 -0.18
C GLU A 216 -14.47 -9.68 0.09
N PRO A 217 -15.23 -9.12 -0.84
CA PRO A 217 -15.74 -9.74 -2.07
C PRO A 217 -14.74 -9.76 -3.23
N ASP A 218 -13.60 -9.11 -3.10
CA ASP A 218 -12.63 -8.93 -4.16
C ASP A 218 -11.18 -9.10 -3.64
N PRO A 219 -10.41 -10.08 -4.17
CA PRO A 219 -9.00 -10.26 -3.80
C PRO A 219 -8.11 -9.04 -4.05
N HIS A 220 -8.43 -8.17 -5.03
CA HIS A 220 -7.75 -6.91 -5.24
C HIS A 220 -7.81 -5.98 -4.02
N SER A 221 -8.94 -6.03 -3.30
CA SER A 221 -9.20 -5.22 -2.09
C SER A 221 -8.89 -5.95 -0.79
N ALA A 222 -8.33 -7.16 -0.84
CA ALA A 222 -8.14 -8.05 0.32
C ALA A 222 -7.27 -7.46 1.43
N PHE A 223 -6.56 -6.41 1.12
CA PHE A 223 -5.50 -5.88 1.94
C PHE A 223 -5.86 -4.53 2.49
N ASP A 224 -5.92 -4.40 3.79
CA ASP A 224 -5.50 -3.19 4.48
C ASP A 224 -5.93 -3.08 5.94
N ASN A 225 -4.99 -2.89 6.81
CA ASN A 225 -5.25 -2.47 8.18
C ASN A 225 -4.02 -1.77 8.79
N PRO A 226 -4.21 -1.00 9.88
CA PRO A 226 -3.13 -0.27 10.54
C PRO A 226 -1.95 -1.14 11.01
N ALA A 227 -2.21 -2.40 11.41
CA ALA A 227 -1.15 -3.29 11.86
C ALA A 227 -0.19 -3.66 10.71
N LEU A 228 -0.74 -3.95 9.52
CA LEU A 228 0.05 -4.23 8.33
C LEU A 228 0.81 -3.00 7.83
N PHE A 229 0.23 -1.82 7.93
CA PHE A 229 0.95 -0.57 7.62
C PHE A 229 2.26 -0.49 8.41
N ARG A 230 2.24 -0.75 9.73
CA ARG A 230 3.48 -0.76 10.54
C ARG A 230 4.49 -1.80 10.07
N MET A 231 4.02 -3.00 9.71
CA MET A 231 4.90 -4.06 9.19
C MET A 231 5.50 -3.69 7.84
N ILE A 232 4.71 -3.13 6.94
CA ILE A 232 5.16 -2.65 5.63
C ILE A 232 6.23 -1.56 5.78
N MET A 233 5.99 -0.59 6.66
CA MET A 233 6.95 0.48 6.93
C MET A 233 8.25 -0.09 7.51
N ALA A 234 8.20 -1.11 8.37
CA ALA A 234 9.38 -1.78 8.89
C ALA A 234 10.13 -2.56 7.81
N VAL A 235 9.42 -3.25 6.90
CA VAL A 235 10.02 -3.91 5.72
C VAL A 235 10.73 -2.87 4.84
N LEU A 236 10.08 -1.75 4.55
CA LEU A 236 10.67 -0.66 3.76
C LEU A 236 11.97 -0.13 4.40
N GLU A 237 11.98 0.10 5.71
CA GLU A 237 13.20 0.57 6.40
C GLU A 237 14.35 -0.46 6.34
N LEU A 238 14.04 -1.75 6.42
CA LEU A 238 15.05 -2.81 6.24
C LEU A 238 15.58 -2.85 4.80
N ILE A 239 14.74 -2.66 3.79
CA ILE A 239 15.15 -2.55 2.38
C ILE A 239 16.08 -1.34 2.19
N LYS A 240 15.71 -0.16 2.71
CA LYS A 240 16.53 1.06 2.65
C LYS A 240 17.88 0.87 3.35
N ALA A 241 17.92 0.10 4.43
CA ALA A 241 19.14 -0.28 5.14
C ALA A 241 19.94 -1.38 4.45
N LYS A 242 19.52 -1.86 3.26
CA LYS A 242 20.11 -3.00 2.52
C LYS A 242 20.10 -4.32 3.28
N ASN A 243 19.25 -4.47 4.29
CA ASN A 243 19.03 -5.73 5.02
C ASN A 243 17.86 -6.50 4.37
N ILE A 244 18.13 -7.06 3.20
CA ILE A 244 17.11 -7.76 2.40
C ILE A 244 16.63 -9.04 3.08
N ASP A 245 17.53 -9.80 3.72
CA ASP A 245 17.15 -11.02 4.44
C ASP A 245 16.22 -10.71 5.62
N GLY A 246 16.50 -9.66 6.39
CA GLY A 246 15.63 -9.20 7.46
C GLY A 246 14.28 -8.72 6.93
N ALA A 247 14.26 -8.02 5.80
CA ALA A 247 13.05 -7.59 5.14
C ALA A 247 12.21 -8.78 4.66
N ALA A 248 12.84 -9.78 4.04
CA ALA A 248 12.16 -11.00 3.56
C ALA A 248 11.59 -11.82 4.72
N LEU A 249 12.32 -11.95 5.82
CA LEU A 249 11.85 -12.63 7.03
C LEU A 249 10.61 -11.92 7.61
N LEU A 250 10.65 -10.58 7.73
CA LEU A 250 9.50 -9.82 8.23
C LEU A 250 8.29 -9.90 7.28
N ALA A 251 8.53 -9.88 5.97
CA ALA A 251 7.48 -10.06 4.97
C ALA A 251 6.83 -11.46 5.06
N SER A 252 7.60 -12.51 5.34
CA SER A 252 7.06 -13.86 5.53
C SER A 252 6.12 -13.95 6.73
N PHE A 253 6.46 -13.32 7.86
CA PHE A 253 5.55 -13.24 9.02
C PHE A 253 4.25 -12.49 8.69
N ALA A 254 4.33 -11.44 7.89
CA ALA A 254 3.13 -10.74 7.44
C ALA A 254 2.26 -11.64 6.52
N ASN A 255 2.87 -12.43 5.65
CA ASN A 255 2.16 -13.37 4.79
C ASN A 255 1.43 -14.45 5.61
N GLU A 256 2.06 -15.00 6.65
CA GLU A 256 1.42 -15.93 7.59
C GLU A 256 0.22 -15.29 8.31
N TYR A 257 0.38 -14.04 8.77
CA TYR A 257 -0.71 -13.30 9.39
C TYR A 257 -1.92 -13.13 8.46
N TRP A 258 -1.70 -12.93 7.15
CA TRP A 258 -2.80 -12.85 6.19
C TRP A 258 -3.47 -14.20 5.96
N ALA A 259 -2.70 -15.26 5.83
CA ALA A 259 -3.22 -16.60 5.64
C ALA A 259 -4.11 -17.03 6.82
N ASP A 260 -3.63 -16.79 8.05
CA ASP A 260 -4.40 -17.09 9.27
C ASP A 260 -5.70 -16.29 9.36
N ARG A 261 -5.62 -14.99 9.04
CA ARG A 261 -6.80 -14.11 9.06
C ARG A 261 -7.83 -14.53 8.01
N TYR A 262 -7.38 -14.94 6.84
CA TYR A 262 -8.25 -15.47 5.79
C TYR A 262 -8.96 -16.75 6.23
N GLU A 263 -8.21 -17.71 6.76
CA GLU A 263 -8.76 -18.96 7.25
C GLU A 263 -9.83 -18.72 8.33
N LEU A 264 -9.57 -17.82 9.26
CA LEU A 264 -10.53 -17.41 10.28
C LEU A 264 -11.78 -16.76 9.69
N LEU A 265 -11.65 -15.91 8.69
CA LEU A 265 -12.78 -15.28 8.00
C LEU A 265 -13.63 -16.30 7.26
N MET A 266 -13.00 -17.26 6.57
CA MET A 266 -13.70 -18.33 5.86
C MET A 266 -14.43 -19.26 6.84
N ARG A 267 -13.79 -19.66 7.93
CA ARG A 267 -14.45 -20.45 9.00
C ARG A 267 -15.63 -19.69 9.60
N LYS A 268 -15.50 -18.40 9.87
CA LYS A 268 -16.60 -17.56 10.39
C LYS A 268 -17.78 -17.49 9.41
N ARG A 269 -17.51 -17.42 8.10
CA ARG A 269 -18.55 -17.45 7.06
C ARG A 269 -19.23 -18.78 6.95
N GLU A 270 -18.46 -19.86 6.92
CA GLU A 270 -19.01 -21.22 6.87
C GLU A 270 -19.91 -21.49 8.07
N ILE A 271 -19.49 -21.06 9.26
CA ILE A 271 -20.29 -21.12 10.48
C ILE A 271 -21.57 -20.27 10.36
N ASN A 272 -21.47 -19.05 9.85
CA ASN A 272 -22.64 -18.19 9.65
C ASN A 272 -23.61 -18.75 8.61
N GLN A 273 -23.13 -19.32 7.51
CA GLN A 273 -23.97 -19.97 6.50
C GLN A 273 -24.68 -21.22 7.07
N LYS A 274 -23.97 -22.05 7.84
CA LYS A 274 -24.56 -23.17 8.55
C LYS A 274 -25.54 -22.72 9.62
N ALA A 275 -25.32 -21.59 10.27
CA ALA A 275 -26.21 -21.03 11.27
C ALA A 275 -27.51 -20.46 10.69
N VAL A 276 -27.47 -19.90 9.48
CA VAL A 276 -28.68 -19.45 8.75
C VAL A 276 -29.55 -20.65 8.33
N SER A 277 -28.93 -21.81 8.05
CA SER A 277 -29.64 -23.03 7.61
C SER A 277 -30.22 -23.88 8.74
N ARG A 278 -29.79 -23.69 10.00
CA ARG A 278 -30.21 -24.54 11.15
C ARG A 278 -30.38 -23.73 12.43
N GLY A 279 -31.58 -23.22 12.67
CA GLY A 279 -31.91 -22.31 13.79
C GLY A 279 -31.60 -22.76 15.23
N GLY A 280 -31.28 -24.08 15.47
CA GLY A 280 -30.99 -24.62 16.80
C GLY A 280 -29.50 -24.68 17.20
N GLU A 281 -28.59 -24.73 16.23
CA GLU A 281 -27.14 -24.87 16.49
C GLU A 281 -26.43 -23.52 16.73
N ILE A 282 -27.15 -22.39 16.52
CA ILE A 282 -26.63 -21.04 16.56
C ILE A 282 -25.99 -20.68 17.91
N LYS A 283 -26.55 -21.15 19.01
CA LYS A 283 -26.09 -20.79 20.36
C LYS A 283 -24.74 -21.45 20.68
N ALA A 284 -24.60 -22.74 20.43
CA ALA A 284 -23.35 -23.47 20.69
C ALA A 284 -22.18 -22.98 19.82
N LEU A 285 -22.47 -22.62 18.57
CA LEU A 285 -21.46 -22.08 17.65
C LEU A 285 -21.03 -20.63 17.99
N LYS A 286 -21.96 -19.80 18.47
CA LYS A 286 -21.63 -18.47 19.00
C LYS A 286 -20.74 -18.55 20.24
N ASP A 287 -20.99 -19.50 21.11
CA ASP A 287 -20.17 -19.73 22.29
C ASP A 287 -18.74 -20.17 21.90
N GLN A 288 -18.60 -21.04 20.89
CA GLN A 288 -17.31 -21.45 20.35
C GLN A 288 -16.56 -20.30 19.64
N ILE A 289 -17.27 -19.42 18.95
CA ILE A 289 -16.67 -18.23 18.33
C ILE A 289 -16.15 -17.29 19.42
N SER A 290 -16.96 -17.02 20.45
CA SER A 290 -16.57 -16.16 21.58
C SER A 290 -15.34 -16.68 22.31
N GLU A 291 -15.25 -18.02 22.50
CA GLU A 291 -14.08 -18.63 23.12
C GLU A 291 -12.81 -18.47 22.26
N LYS A 292 -12.92 -18.67 20.95
CA LYS A 292 -11.80 -18.47 20.04
C LYS A 292 -11.40 -17.00 19.89
N GLU A 293 -12.35 -16.06 19.96
CA GLU A 293 -12.05 -14.63 20.01
C GLU A 293 -11.28 -14.23 21.27
N LYS A 294 -11.57 -14.87 22.43
CA LYS A 294 -10.77 -14.71 23.66
C LYS A 294 -9.34 -15.21 23.47
N VAL A 295 -9.16 -16.41 22.93
CA VAL A 295 -7.83 -16.99 22.64
C VAL A 295 -7.04 -16.12 21.68
N ILE A 296 -7.69 -15.58 20.64
CA ILE A 296 -7.05 -14.65 19.70
C ILE A 296 -6.66 -13.34 20.40
N SER A 297 -7.53 -12.83 21.27
CA SER A 297 -7.22 -11.63 22.06
C SER A 297 -6.02 -11.84 22.99
N GLU A 298 -5.94 -13.01 23.62
CA GLU A 298 -4.80 -13.39 24.46
C GLU A 298 -3.51 -13.53 23.64
N LYS A 299 -3.56 -14.25 22.53
CA LYS A 299 -2.41 -14.36 21.61
C LYS A 299 -1.96 -13.01 21.05
N ASN A 300 -2.90 -12.12 20.74
CA ASN A 300 -2.56 -10.76 20.31
C ASN A 300 -1.89 -9.95 21.43
N LYS A 301 -2.28 -10.16 22.69
CA LYS A 301 -1.57 -9.58 23.86
C LYS A 301 -0.16 -10.18 24.00
N GLU A 302 -0.01 -11.50 23.84
CA GLU A 302 1.30 -12.16 23.84
C GLU A 302 2.20 -11.67 22.69
N ILE A 303 1.66 -11.59 21.48
CA ILE A 303 2.36 -11.03 20.31
C ILE A 303 2.74 -9.57 20.56
N SER A 304 1.88 -8.78 21.18
CA SER A 304 2.19 -7.40 21.54
C SER A 304 3.29 -7.32 22.60
N ALA A 305 3.28 -8.21 23.59
CA ALA A 305 4.32 -8.31 24.61
C ALA A 305 5.65 -8.79 24.03
N LEU A 306 5.62 -9.79 23.12
CA LEU A 306 6.80 -10.27 22.40
C LEU A 306 7.38 -9.20 21.47
N LYS A 307 6.52 -8.45 20.76
CA LYS A 307 6.95 -7.30 19.94
C LYS A 307 7.61 -6.22 20.78
N LYS A 308 7.06 -5.91 21.95
CA LYS A 308 7.68 -4.96 22.90
C LYS A 308 9.05 -5.43 23.35
N ARG A 309 9.19 -6.70 23.75
CA ARG A 309 10.49 -7.31 24.12
C ARG A 309 11.49 -7.34 22.96
N MET A 310 11.03 -7.68 21.75
CA MET A 310 11.85 -7.65 20.55
C MET A 310 12.31 -6.23 20.21
N HIS A 311 11.42 -5.26 20.29
CA HIS A 311 11.75 -3.84 20.09
C HIS A 311 12.80 -3.36 21.10
N GLU A 312 12.58 -3.65 22.40
CA GLU A 312 13.54 -3.32 23.47
C GLU A 312 14.90 -4.01 23.27
N SER A 313 14.91 -5.30 22.88
CA SER A 313 16.13 -6.06 22.57
C SER A 313 16.86 -5.53 21.32
N LEU A 314 16.12 -5.20 20.26
CA LEU A 314 16.69 -4.65 19.02
C LEU A 314 17.28 -3.25 19.26
N PHE A 315 16.56 -2.38 19.97
CA PHE A 315 17.06 -1.06 20.35
C PHE A 315 18.29 -1.15 21.28
N ALA A 316 18.31 -2.13 22.19
CA ALA A 316 19.48 -2.36 23.05
C ALA A 316 20.70 -2.83 22.23
N LYS A 317 20.50 -3.71 21.24
CA LYS A 317 21.57 -4.15 20.31
C LYS A 317 22.05 -3.00 19.42
N ILE A 318 21.15 -2.21 18.87
CA ILE A 318 21.47 -1.02 18.05
C ILE A 318 22.23 0.02 18.90
N ARG A 319 21.78 0.32 20.13
CA ARG A 319 22.53 1.22 21.04
C ARG A 319 23.92 0.72 21.36
N ARG A 320 24.11 -0.60 21.56
CA ARG A 320 25.45 -1.17 21.81
C ARG A 320 26.33 -1.09 20.57
N ALA A 321 25.78 -1.33 19.37
CA ALA A 321 26.51 -1.20 18.12
C ALA A 321 26.92 0.25 17.84
N LEU A 322 26.02 1.20 18.06
CA LEU A 322 26.30 2.64 17.91
C LEU A 322 27.35 3.11 18.94
N ARG A 323 27.27 2.70 20.23
CA ARG A 323 28.31 3.02 21.22
C ARG A 323 29.68 2.47 20.84
N LYS A 324 29.77 1.28 20.21
CA LYS A 324 31.03 0.73 19.71
C LYS A 324 31.59 1.47 18.50
N LEU A 325 30.75 2.13 17.71
CA LEU A 325 31.14 2.93 16.54
C LEU A 325 31.58 4.35 16.92
N PHE A 326 31.01 4.92 17.98
CA PHE A 326 31.32 6.29 18.42
C PHE A 326 32.35 6.39 19.55
N ASN A 327 32.80 5.26 20.13
CA ASN A 327 33.87 5.19 21.14
C ASN A 327 35.17 4.63 20.55
N LYS A 328 35.35 4.68 19.25
CA LYS A 328 36.62 4.61 18.54
C LYS A 328 36.88 5.96 17.88
#